data_8e9257f98c46aed64ccd53c4deb66cc1
#
_entry.id   8e9257f98c46aed64ccd53c4deb66cc1
#
_cell.length_a   1.000
_cell.length_b   1.000
_cell.length_c   1.000
_cell.angle_alpha   90.00
_cell.angle_beta   90.00
_cell.angle_gamma   90.00
#
_symmetry.space_group_name_H-M   'P 1'
#
loop_
_entity.id
_entity.type
_entity.pdbx_description
1 polymer ?
#
loop_
_entity_poly.entity_id
_entity_poly.type
_entity_poly.pdbx_seq_one_letter_code
_entity_poly.pdbx_strand_id
1 'polypeptide(L)'
;HNLTTGQVRSLAFFPGLSKDPNVGGDKIGFFVNPSDKGKGVQLGGQGISIVTYSKNKDASMKFLEWYVKEDVQKKWAELGGYTCNAAILKSDAFRKATPYNEAFYQSMFMVKDFWAVPWYAELLTAANKRWHPYVVGGKGTAKEAQDGLEKDWAAIFAKYAKK
;
A
#
# COMPACT_ATOMS: atom_id res chain seq x y z
N HIS A 1 -18.50 16.90 -11.98
CA HIS A 1 -17.08 16.57 -11.99
C HIS A 1 -16.89 15.21 -12.64
N ASN A 2 -16.29 15.18 -13.80
CA ASN A 2 -16.02 13.95 -14.52
C ASN A 2 -14.93 13.15 -13.81
N LEU A 3 -15.34 12.19 -12.98
CA LEU A 3 -14.46 11.14 -12.45
C LEU A 3 -14.22 10.03 -13.49
N THR A 4 -14.20 10.38 -14.76
CA THR A 4 -13.97 9.44 -15.87
C THR A 4 -12.51 9.07 -16.06
N THR A 5 -11.59 9.70 -15.35
CA THR A 5 -10.20 9.28 -15.32
C THR A 5 -9.97 8.42 -14.09
N GLY A 6 -9.69 7.15 -14.30
CA GLY A 6 -9.35 6.22 -13.22
C GLY A 6 -8.23 6.81 -12.36
N GLN A 7 -8.51 6.97 -11.07
CA GLN A 7 -7.48 7.36 -10.11
C GLN A 7 -6.80 6.11 -9.58
N VAL A 8 -5.47 6.08 -9.67
CA VAL A 8 -4.68 5.09 -8.95
C VAL A 8 -4.67 5.49 -7.48
N ARG A 9 -5.33 4.72 -6.64
CA ARG A 9 -5.43 4.95 -5.19
C ARG A 9 -4.93 3.75 -4.43
N SER A 10 -4.39 3.98 -3.25
CA SER A 10 -4.08 2.90 -2.32
C SER A 10 -5.37 2.18 -1.91
N LEU A 11 -5.33 0.87 -1.90
CA LEU A 11 -6.44 -0.01 -1.48
C LEU A 11 -6.95 0.31 -0.06
N ALA A 12 -6.10 0.88 0.79
CA ALA A 12 -6.46 1.32 2.14
C ALA A 12 -7.60 2.36 2.17
N PHE A 13 -7.81 3.12 1.10
CA PHE A 13 -8.87 4.13 1.03
C PHE A 13 -10.19 3.60 0.49
N PHE A 14 -10.23 2.42 -0.10
CA PHE A 14 -11.45 1.89 -0.73
C PHE A 14 -12.62 1.72 0.22
N PRO A 15 -12.44 1.20 1.46
CA PRO A 15 -13.55 1.10 2.41
C PRO A 15 -14.20 2.45 2.75
N GLY A 16 -13.39 3.50 2.88
CA GLY A 16 -13.88 4.86 3.13
C GLY A 16 -14.62 5.43 1.92
N LEU A 17 -14.02 5.33 0.74
CA LEU A 17 -14.61 5.83 -0.50
C LEU A 17 -15.93 5.15 -0.87
N SER A 18 -16.04 3.84 -0.65
CA SER A 18 -17.26 3.09 -0.95
C SER A 18 -18.44 3.44 -0.04
N LYS A 19 -18.18 4.04 1.12
CA LYS A 19 -19.18 4.45 2.11
C LYS A 19 -19.46 5.95 2.12
N ASP A 20 -18.68 6.75 1.39
CA ASP A 20 -18.83 8.20 1.37
C ASP A 20 -20.01 8.61 0.46
N PRO A 21 -21.09 9.18 1.00
CA PRO A 21 -22.24 9.59 0.21
C PRO A 21 -21.92 10.74 -0.75
N ASN A 22 -20.90 11.55 -0.46
CA ASN A 22 -20.50 12.66 -1.33
C ASN A 22 -19.76 12.19 -2.57
N VAL A 23 -19.08 11.06 -2.47
CA VAL A 23 -18.37 10.44 -3.59
C VAL A 23 -19.28 9.53 -4.39
N GLY A 24 -20.39 9.08 -3.81
CA GLY A 24 -21.34 8.16 -4.43
C GLY A 24 -20.70 6.78 -4.60
N GLY A 25 -20.52 6.06 -3.49
CA GLY A 25 -19.83 4.78 -3.47
C GLY A 25 -20.39 3.73 -4.43
N ASP A 26 -21.67 3.82 -4.74
CA ASP A 26 -22.40 3.06 -5.77
C ASP A 26 -21.98 3.40 -7.21
N LYS A 27 -21.35 4.56 -7.42
CA LYS A 27 -20.88 5.06 -8.73
C LYS A 27 -19.39 4.82 -8.98
N ILE A 28 -18.70 4.22 -8.01
CA ILE A 28 -17.26 3.93 -8.12
C ILE A 28 -17.08 2.47 -8.55
N GLY A 29 -16.40 2.28 -9.69
CA GLY A 29 -15.90 0.98 -10.11
C GLY A 29 -14.49 0.73 -9.59
N PHE A 30 -14.20 -0.51 -9.22
CA PHE A 30 -12.88 -0.93 -8.75
C PHE A 30 -12.29 -1.94 -9.75
N PHE A 31 -11.06 -1.73 -10.16
CA PHE A 31 -10.39 -2.58 -11.12
C PHE A 31 -8.89 -2.65 -10.83
N VAL A 32 -8.26 -3.67 -11.36
CA VAL A 32 -6.80 -3.88 -11.25
C VAL A 32 -6.07 -2.81 -12.05
N ASN A 33 -4.87 -2.43 -11.64
CA ASN A 33 -4.07 -1.47 -12.40
C ASN A 33 -3.95 -1.91 -13.86
N PRO A 34 -4.17 -0.98 -14.80
CA PRO A 34 -3.89 -1.24 -16.22
C PRO A 34 -2.44 -1.69 -16.41
N SER A 35 -2.23 -2.57 -17.36
CA SER A 35 -0.90 -3.07 -17.71
C SER A 35 -0.67 -2.93 -19.21
N ASP A 36 0.54 -2.53 -19.59
CA ASP A 36 1.00 -2.55 -20.97
C ASP A 36 2.07 -3.66 -21.12
N LYS A 37 3.34 -3.31 -21.13
CA LYS A 37 4.44 -4.27 -21.28
C LYS A 37 4.74 -5.09 -20.03
N GLY A 38 4.26 -4.66 -18.89
CA GLY A 38 4.45 -5.35 -17.61
C GLY A 38 3.30 -5.13 -16.66
N LYS A 39 3.11 -6.09 -15.77
CA LYS A 39 2.14 -6.01 -14.67
C LYS A 39 2.85 -5.60 -13.40
N GLY A 40 2.30 -4.65 -12.67
CA GLY A 40 2.85 -4.23 -11.39
C GLY A 40 1.86 -3.43 -10.58
N VAL A 41 1.78 -3.75 -9.30
CA VAL A 41 1.03 -3.02 -8.29
C VAL A 41 1.94 -2.87 -7.08
N GLN A 42 1.98 -1.70 -6.51
CA GLN A 42 2.76 -1.49 -5.31
C GLN A 42 2.19 -2.29 -4.15
N LEU A 43 3.01 -3.10 -3.49
CA LEU A 43 2.63 -3.71 -2.23
C LEU A 43 2.57 -2.62 -1.17
N GLY A 44 1.39 -2.45 -0.59
CA GLY A 44 1.22 -1.75 0.67
C GLY A 44 0.91 -2.77 1.75
N GLY A 45 1.03 -2.38 2.98
CA GLY A 45 0.74 -3.23 4.11
C GLY A 45 1.49 -2.77 5.33
N GLN A 46 1.18 -3.39 6.45
CA GLN A 46 1.84 -3.06 7.70
C GLN A 46 2.22 -4.35 8.43
N GLY A 47 3.51 -4.52 8.66
CA GLY A 47 4.01 -5.59 9.50
C GLY A 47 3.77 -5.27 10.97
N ILE A 48 3.41 -6.29 11.73
CA ILE A 48 3.37 -6.22 13.19
C ILE A 48 4.62 -6.91 13.71
N SER A 49 5.35 -6.23 14.58
CA SER A 49 6.57 -6.78 15.19
C SER A 49 6.62 -6.49 16.68
N ILE A 50 7.35 -7.33 17.41
CA ILE A 50 7.59 -7.14 18.83
C ILE A 50 8.95 -6.47 19.01
N VAL A 51 8.97 -5.31 19.66
CA VAL A 51 10.22 -4.60 19.95
C VAL A 51 11.08 -5.40 20.92
N THR A 52 12.36 -5.55 20.62
CA THR A 52 13.29 -6.39 21.37
C THR A 52 13.45 -5.98 22.83
N TYR A 53 13.34 -4.69 23.13
CA TYR A 53 13.42 -4.12 24.49
C TYR A 53 12.08 -4.05 25.23
N SER A 54 10.97 -4.58 24.65
CA SER A 54 9.68 -4.64 25.34
C SER A 54 9.76 -5.53 26.58
N LYS A 55 9.17 -5.07 27.69
CA LYS A 55 9.01 -5.86 28.92
C LYS A 55 7.80 -6.80 28.87
N ASN A 56 6.94 -6.67 27.85
CA ASN A 56 5.68 -7.42 27.69
C ASN A 56 5.69 -8.32 26.46
N LYS A 57 6.83 -8.96 26.17
CA LYS A 57 7.00 -9.79 24.96
C LYS A 57 6.01 -10.96 24.91
N ASP A 58 5.80 -11.64 26.02
CA ASP A 58 4.90 -12.79 26.10
C ASP A 58 3.44 -12.40 25.84
N ALA A 59 3.00 -11.29 26.38
CA ALA A 59 1.65 -10.75 26.10
C ALA A 59 1.52 -10.34 24.62
N SER A 60 2.55 -9.71 24.08
CA SER A 60 2.58 -9.33 22.66
C SER A 60 2.57 -10.56 21.75
N MET A 61 3.30 -11.61 22.11
CA MET A 61 3.29 -12.87 21.36
C MET A 61 1.90 -13.51 21.34
N LYS A 62 1.26 -13.59 22.51
CA LYS A 62 -0.13 -14.11 22.63
C LYS A 62 -1.12 -13.31 21.78
N PHE A 63 -0.93 -11.98 21.68
CA PHE A 63 -1.75 -11.16 20.78
C PHE A 63 -1.52 -11.53 19.31
N LEU A 64 -0.27 -11.69 18.89
CA LEU A 64 0.03 -12.08 17.50
C LEU A 64 -0.51 -13.47 17.17
N GLU A 65 -0.34 -14.43 18.08
CA GLU A 65 -0.89 -15.79 17.95
C GLU A 65 -2.42 -15.78 17.84
N TRP A 66 -3.07 -14.92 18.62
CA TRP A 66 -4.53 -14.71 18.53
C TRP A 66 -4.90 -14.08 17.19
N TYR A 67 -4.18 -13.02 16.76
CA TYR A 67 -4.51 -12.26 15.57
C TYR A 67 -4.41 -13.11 14.28
N VAL A 68 -3.47 -14.06 14.21
CA VAL A 68 -3.32 -14.92 13.02
C VAL A 68 -4.27 -16.11 12.99
N LYS A 69 -5.10 -16.34 14.00
CA LYS A 69 -6.11 -17.39 13.99
C LYS A 69 -7.10 -17.20 12.84
N GLU A 70 -7.53 -18.31 12.26
CA GLU A 70 -8.41 -18.28 11.09
C GLU A 70 -9.75 -17.57 11.34
N ASP A 71 -10.37 -17.86 12.47
CA ASP A 71 -11.62 -17.22 12.91
C ASP A 71 -11.49 -15.71 13.10
N VAL A 72 -10.37 -15.27 13.68
CA VAL A 72 -10.05 -13.85 13.85
C VAL A 72 -9.81 -13.18 12.51
N GLN A 73 -9.08 -13.83 11.61
CA GLN A 73 -8.82 -13.31 10.26
C GLN A 73 -10.07 -13.27 9.40
N LYS A 74 -10.99 -14.24 9.54
CA LYS A 74 -12.32 -14.18 8.93
C LYS A 74 -13.11 -12.99 9.44
N LYS A 75 -13.14 -12.80 10.75
CA LYS A 75 -13.84 -11.65 11.37
C LYS A 75 -13.25 -10.31 10.95
N TRP A 76 -11.93 -10.23 10.86
CA TRP A 76 -11.22 -9.06 10.35
C TRP A 76 -11.65 -8.73 8.91
N ALA A 77 -11.72 -9.73 8.04
CA ALA A 77 -12.15 -9.57 6.66
C ALA A 77 -13.62 -9.14 6.53
N GLU A 78 -14.52 -9.70 7.36
CA GLU A 78 -15.94 -9.31 7.42
C GLU A 78 -16.12 -7.84 7.81
N LEU A 79 -15.25 -7.33 8.67
CA LEU A 79 -15.25 -5.93 9.11
C LEU A 79 -14.62 -4.97 8.08
N GLY A 80 -14.18 -5.47 6.94
CA GLY A 80 -13.58 -4.70 5.85
C GLY A 80 -12.06 -4.62 5.89
N GLY A 81 -11.40 -5.39 6.77
CA GLY A 81 -9.96 -5.51 6.80
C GLY A 81 -9.44 -6.44 5.70
N TYR A 82 -8.21 -6.20 5.27
CA TYR A 82 -7.53 -7.10 4.34
C TYR A 82 -6.82 -8.20 5.13
N THR A 83 -7.15 -9.46 4.82
CA THR A 83 -6.58 -10.61 5.52
C THR A 83 -5.17 -10.93 5.04
N CYS A 84 -4.32 -11.36 5.97
CA CYS A 84 -3.02 -11.96 5.67
C CYS A 84 -3.10 -13.49 5.46
N ASN A 85 -4.28 -14.10 5.62
CA ASN A 85 -4.49 -15.52 5.41
C ASN A 85 -4.83 -15.81 3.94
N ALA A 86 -3.95 -16.53 3.26
CA ALA A 86 -4.08 -16.84 1.85
C ALA A 86 -5.32 -17.69 1.50
N ALA A 87 -5.77 -18.56 2.40
CA ALA A 87 -6.97 -19.39 2.19
C ALA A 87 -8.23 -18.52 2.22
N ILE A 88 -8.32 -17.61 3.20
CA ILE A 88 -9.42 -16.66 3.30
C ILE A 88 -9.42 -15.73 2.08
N LEU A 89 -8.26 -15.18 1.72
CA LEU A 89 -8.10 -14.29 0.57
C LEU A 89 -8.62 -14.90 -0.74
N LYS A 90 -8.39 -16.22 -0.93
CA LYS A 90 -8.84 -16.96 -2.11
C LYS A 90 -10.32 -17.32 -2.09
N SER A 91 -10.96 -17.26 -0.93
CA SER A 91 -12.36 -17.69 -0.80
C SER A 91 -13.33 -16.79 -1.55
N ASP A 92 -14.36 -17.40 -2.10
CA ASP A 92 -15.48 -16.66 -2.72
C ASP A 92 -16.15 -15.70 -1.73
N ALA A 93 -16.24 -16.11 -0.47
CA ALA A 93 -16.82 -15.27 0.59
C ALA A 93 -16.06 -13.94 0.72
N PHE A 94 -14.72 -13.98 0.75
CA PHE A 94 -13.90 -12.76 0.78
C PHE A 94 -14.02 -11.95 -0.52
N ARG A 95 -13.86 -12.59 -1.66
CA ARG A 95 -13.83 -11.93 -2.97
C ARG A 95 -15.12 -11.20 -3.30
N LYS A 96 -16.27 -11.73 -2.86
CA LYS A 96 -17.60 -11.17 -3.10
C LYS A 96 -18.13 -10.28 -1.98
N ALA A 97 -17.43 -10.18 -0.84
CA ALA A 97 -17.89 -9.43 0.33
C ALA A 97 -18.02 -7.93 0.10
N THR A 98 -17.19 -7.37 -0.77
CA THR A 98 -17.22 -5.94 -1.13
C THR A 98 -16.91 -5.75 -2.62
N PRO A 99 -17.30 -4.62 -3.22
CA PRO A 99 -17.06 -4.38 -4.65
C PRO A 99 -15.57 -4.25 -5.01
N TYR A 100 -14.69 -4.04 -4.05
CA TYR A 100 -13.25 -3.87 -4.27
C TYR A 100 -12.40 -5.12 -3.94
N ASN A 101 -12.96 -6.12 -3.25
CA ASN A 101 -12.18 -7.29 -2.81
C ASN A 101 -11.68 -8.15 -3.97
N GLU A 102 -12.43 -8.23 -5.07
CA GLU A 102 -11.97 -8.95 -6.26
C GLU A 102 -10.76 -8.26 -6.90
N ALA A 103 -10.80 -6.94 -7.05
CA ALA A 103 -9.67 -6.17 -7.57
C ALA A 103 -8.45 -6.27 -6.64
N PHE A 104 -8.67 -6.28 -5.33
CA PHE A 104 -7.60 -6.54 -4.34
C PHE A 104 -6.98 -7.92 -4.54
N TYR A 105 -7.79 -8.97 -4.58
CA TYR A 105 -7.33 -10.34 -4.78
C TYR A 105 -6.49 -10.49 -6.05
N GLN A 106 -6.99 -9.99 -7.17
CA GLN A 106 -6.26 -10.04 -8.44
C GLN A 106 -4.95 -9.24 -8.41
N SER A 107 -4.93 -8.12 -7.69
CA SER A 107 -3.73 -7.29 -7.52
C SER A 107 -2.61 -8.02 -6.78
N MET A 108 -2.93 -8.94 -5.88
CA MET A 108 -1.94 -9.71 -5.11
C MET A 108 -1.01 -10.57 -5.97
N PHE A 109 -1.41 -10.93 -7.18
CA PHE A 109 -0.55 -11.66 -8.12
C PHE A 109 0.45 -10.78 -8.88
N MET A 110 0.35 -9.46 -8.70
CA MET A 110 1.17 -8.48 -9.43
C MET A 110 1.92 -7.54 -8.49
N VAL A 111 1.84 -7.76 -7.18
CA VAL A 111 2.47 -6.90 -6.19
C VAL A 111 3.99 -6.91 -6.32
N LYS A 112 4.56 -5.72 -6.19
CA LYS A 112 5.99 -5.50 -6.05
C LYS A 112 6.21 -4.66 -4.81
N ASP A 113 7.14 -5.08 -3.98
CA ASP A 113 7.47 -4.39 -2.75
C ASP A 113 8.24 -3.10 -3.03
N PHE A 114 8.28 -2.24 -2.03
CA PHE A 114 9.23 -1.14 -1.97
C PHE A 114 10.67 -1.66 -1.91
N TRP A 115 11.62 -0.77 -2.13
CA TRP A 115 13.02 -1.11 -1.87
C TRP A 115 13.19 -1.50 -0.39
N ALA A 116 13.45 -2.77 -0.16
CA ALA A 116 13.69 -3.33 1.18
C ALA A 116 15.12 -3.05 1.64
N VAL A 117 15.44 -1.76 1.84
CA VAL A 117 16.75 -1.30 2.28
C VAL A 117 16.64 -0.53 3.61
N PRO A 118 17.59 -0.69 4.53
CA PRO A 118 17.53 -0.02 5.83
C PRO A 118 17.47 1.51 5.76
N TRP A 119 17.96 2.09 4.67
CA TRP A 119 17.96 3.54 4.42
C TRP A 119 16.78 4.04 3.60
N TYR A 120 15.71 3.26 3.47
CA TYR A 120 14.51 3.65 2.72
C TYR A 120 13.94 5.01 3.15
N ALA A 121 14.01 5.34 4.45
CA ALA A 121 13.56 6.62 4.97
C ALA A 121 14.33 7.82 4.37
N GLU A 122 15.63 7.66 4.08
CA GLU A 122 16.41 8.70 3.41
C GLU A 122 15.96 8.89 1.95
N LEU A 123 15.68 7.78 1.25
CA LEU A 123 15.15 7.82 -0.12
C LEU A 123 13.79 8.50 -0.19
N LEU A 124 12.90 8.17 0.74
CA LEU A 124 11.57 8.79 0.83
C LEU A 124 11.66 10.29 1.14
N THR A 125 12.54 10.68 2.04
CA THR A 125 12.78 12.09 2.38
C THR A 125 13.28 12.87 1.18
N ALA A 126 14.22 12.32 0.42
CA ALA A 126 14.73 12.93 -0.81
C ALA A 126 13.62 13.07 -1.86
N ALA A 127 12.79 12.03 -2.05
CA ALA A 127 11.66 12.08 -2.96
C ALA A 127 10.67 13.20 -2.61
N ASN A 128 10.26 13.26 -1.35
CA ASN A 128 9.34 14.30 -0.88
C ASN A 128 9.92 15.71 -1.05
N LYS A 129 11.22 15.89 -0.77
CA LYS A 129 11.91 17.19 -0.94
C LYS A 129 11.90 17.66 -2.41
N ARG A 130 11.97 16.73 -3.37
CA ARG A 130 11.99 17.05 -4.81
C ARG A 130 10.59 17.17 -5.40
N TRP A 131 9.69 16.25 -5.07
CA TRP A 131 8.36 16.22 -5.68
C TRP A 131 7.37 17.21 -5.06
N HIS A 132 7.40 17.40 -3.73
CA HIS A 132 6.41 18.24 -3.05
C HIS A 132 6.38 19.68 -3.56
N PRO A 133 7.53 20.38 -3.78
CA PRO A 133 7.50 21.72 -4.33
C PRO A 133 6.87 21.80 -5.72
N TYR A 134 7.07 20.78 -6.55
CA TYR A 134 6.48 20.70 -7.89
C TYR A 134 5.00 20.30 -7.83
N VAL A 135 4.67 19.18 -7.20
CA VAL A 135 3.31 18.60 -7.27
C VAL A 135 2.30 19.42 -6.47
N VAL A 136 2.69 19.93 -5.30
CA VAL A 136 1.82 20.68 -4.40
C VAL A 136 2.03 22.19 -4.55
N GLY A 137 3.27 22.59 -4.66
CA GLY A 137 3.65 24.02 -4.73
C GLY A 137 3.64 24.64 -6.12
N GLY A 138 3.47 23.84 -7.18
CA GLY A 138 3.48 24.32 -8.57
C GLY A 138 4.81 24.96 -9.00
N LYS A 139 5.94 24.63 -8.34
CA LYS A 139 7.25 25.23 -8.57
C LYS A 139 8.14 24.34 -9.42
N GLY A 140 8.82 24.92 -10.40
CA GLY A 140 9.74 24.22 -11.27
C GLY A 140 9.03 23.32 -12.29
N THR A 141 9.74 22.32 -12.80
CA THR A 141 9.25 21.36 -13.78
C THR A 141 9.36 19.93 -13.29
N ALA A 142 8.56 19.03 -13.88
CA ALA A 142 8.65 17.59 -13.59
C ALA A 142 10.06 17.05 -13.85
N LYS A 143 10.70 17.53 -14.94
CA LYS A 143 12.06 17.13 -15.30
C LYS A 143 13.07 17.52 -14.24
N GLU A 144 13.05 18.76 -13.76
CA GLU A 144 13.96 19.22 -12.70
C GLU A 144 13.78 18.43 -11.41
N ALA A 145 12.54 18.14 -11.04
CA ALA A 145 12.23 17.33 -9.86
C ALA A 145 12.79 15.91 -9.99
N GLN A 146 12.64 15.27 -11.16
CA GLN A 146 13.13 13.91 -11.40
C GLN A 146 14.65 13.85 -11.51
N ASP A 147 15.28 14.74 -12.30
CA ASP A 147 16.74 14.79 -12.43
C ASP A 147 17.42 15.07 -11.07
N GLY A 148 16.80 15.93 -10.26
CA GLY A 148 17.27 16.21 -8.91
C GLY A 148 17.13 14.99 -7.99
N LEU A 149 16.03 14.24 -8.09
CA LEU A 149 15.81 13.04 -7.31
C LEU A 149 16.77 11.93 -7.69
N GLU A 150 17.02 11.71 -8.98
CA GLU A 150 17.98 10.73 -9.46
C GLU A 150 19.37 10.96 -8.85
N LYS A 151 19.83 12.20 -8.85
CA LYS A 151 21.11 12.57 -8.21
C LYS A 151 21.13 12.31 -6.71
N ASP A 152 20.07 12.69 -6.01
CA ASP A 152 19.96 12.49 -4.56
C ASP A 152 19.96 10.99 -4.24
N TRP A 153 19.20 10.18 -4.96
CA TRP A 153 19.16 8.73 -4.76
C TRP A 153 20.49 8.06 -5.11
N ALA A 154 21.13 8.42 -6.20
CA ALA A 154 22.43 7.91 -6.56
C ALA A 154 23.47 8.18 -5.45
N ALA A 155 23.45 9.37 -4.85
CA ALA A 155 24.33 9.70 -3.73
C ALA A 155 24.02 8.88 -2.48
N ILE A 156 22.74 8.64 -2.16
CA ILE A 156 22.32 7.80 -1.04
C ILE A 156 22.79 6.35 -1.26
N PHE A 157 22.54 5.76 -2.44
CA PHE A 157 23.00 4.41 -2.75
C PHE A 157 24.53 4.30 -2.68
N ALA A 158 25.28 5.27 -3.22
CA ALA A 158 26.73 5.30 -3.15
C ALA A 158 27.27 5.38 -1.70
N LYS A 159 26.59 6.10 -0.82
CA LYS A 159 26.91 6.18 0.63
C LYS A 159 26.85 4.81 1.30
N TYR A 160 25.88 3.98 0.93
CA TYR A 160 25.66 2.67 1.55
C TYR A 160 26.33 1.50 0.82
N ALA A 161 26.71 1.66 -0.45
CA ALA A 161 27.46 0.65 -1.18
C ALA A 161 28.92 0.46 -0.68
N LYS A 162 29.45 1.42 0.09
CA LYS A 162 30.80 1.40 0.64
C LYS A 162 30.91 0.75 2.04
N LYS A 163 29.81 0.22 2.54
CA LYS A 163 29.75 -0.52 3.82
C LYS A 163 29.53 -2.00 3.57
#